data_3a93e9808c1b39ea2afded17c0544232
#
_entry.id   3a93e9808c1b39ea2afded17c0544232
#
_cell.length_a   1.000
_cell.length_b   1.000
_cell.length_c   1.000
_cell.angle_alpha   90.00
_cell.angle_beta   90.00
_cell.angle_gamma   90.00
#
_symmetry.space_group_name_H-M   'P 1'
#
loop_
_entity.id
_entity.type
_entity.pdbx_description
1 polymer ?
#
loop_
_entity_poly.entity_id
_entity_poly.type
_entity_poly.pdbx_seq_one_letter_code
_entity_poly.pdbx_strand_id
1 'polypeptide(L)'
;MVATLPNDVFLPFAPDKPWLAPLAGWSDLPFRLLCRRFGAAVCCTEMISAKGLIYKSPGTAELFATCPEDGPVVVQLFGSEAPFMGAAAGQLRDKGFAWFDCNMGCSVPKVARTGSGAAMCKDIDNALAVAEALIRAAGRGRVGFKLRLGWDEPGRSPAAETWRVLAPALEALGAGWLTLHPRTAKQGFTGTARWEYLSELKALVSLPVIASGDLFTAEDGVRCLAETGVDTVMYARGALRDPAIFKAHLDLLAGREPEVADVATLLARIREHARLARELSTEKVALLKMRTIVPRYIRHIEGSKQLRADIIACRSWGDFEKALHTFEAGKSSSE
;
A
#
# COMPACT_ATOMS: atom_id res chain seq x y z
N MET A 1 12.14 12.38 16.30
CA MET A 1 13.32 11.50 16.17
C MET A 1 12.85 10.25 15.47
N VAL A 2 13.38 9.93 14.29
CA VAL A 2 13.14 8.62 13.65
C VAL A 2 13.91 7.61 14.50
N ALA A 3 13.21 6.63 15.07
CA ALA A 3 13.88 5.54 15.75
C ALA A 3 14.69 4.78 14.70
N THR A 4 16.02 4.77 14.84
CA THR A 4 16.89 3.96 14.00
C THR A 4 16.54 2.50 14.24
N LEU A 5 15.89 1.88 13.25
CA LEU A 5 15.73 0.43 13.27
C LEU A 5 17.14 -0.21 13.24
N PRO A 6 17.40 -1.26 14.02
CA PRO A 6 18.66 -1.99 13.94
C PRO A 6 18.90 -2.42 12.49
N ASN A 7 20.15 -2.28 12.01
CA ASN A 7 20.55 -2.67 10.65
C ASN A 7 20.32 -4.16 10.32
N ASP A 8 20.01 -4.98 11.32
CA ASP A 8 19.89 -6.44 11.24
C ASP A 8 18.42 -6.91 11.13
N VAL A 9 17.43 -6.02 11.11
CA VAL A 9 16.03 -6.42 10.91
C VAL A 9 15.80 -6.69 9.43
N PHE A 10 15.52 -7.94 9.08
CA PHE A 10 15.06 -8.32 7.74
C PHE A 10 13.56 -8.16 7.62
N LEU A 11 13.09 -7.75 6.42
CA LEU A 11 11.65 -7.76 6.16
C LEU A 11 11.13 -9.21 6.10
N PRO A 12 9.97 -9.48 6.72
CA PRO A 12 9.39 -10.81 6.69
C PRO A 12 8.66 -11.06 5.36
N PHE A 13 8.97 -12.20 4.73
CA PHE A 13 8.29 -12.71 3.54
C PHE A 13 7.80 -14.12 3.84
N ALA A 14 6.57 -14.24 4.33
CA ALA A 14 5.93 -15.51 4.60
C ALA A 14 4.41 -15.37 4.46
N PRO A 15 3.66 -16.45 4.24
CA PRO A 15 2.20 -16.41 4.10
C PRO A 15 1.51 -15.67 5.25
N ASP A 16 1.95 -15.85 6.48
CA ASP A 16 1.44 -15.20 7.69
C ASP A 16 2.01 -13.80 7.96
N LYS A 17 2.62 -13.17 6.96
CA LYS A 17 3.21 -11.84 7.04
C LYS A 17 2.62 -10.90 5.98
N PRO A 18 1.29 -10.62 6.01
CA PRO A 18 0.65 -9.78 5.00
C PRO A 18 1.10 -8.32 5.11
N TRP A 19 1.22 -7.66 3.96
CA TRP A 19 1.68 -6.28 3.84
C TRP A 19 0.54 -5.31 3.53
N LEU A 20 0.68 -4.06 4.00
CA LEU A 20 -0.15 -2.94 3.55
C LEU A 20 0.49 -2.25 2.35
N ALA A 21 -0.27 -2.11 1.28
CA ALA A 21 0.15 -1.45 0.04
C ALA A 21 0.39 0.07 0.22
N PRO A 22 1.26 0.66 -0.61
CA PRO A 22 1.35 2.11 -0.75
C PRO A 22 0.09 2.66 -1.40
N LEU A 23 -0.67 3.48 -0.69
CA LEU A 23 -1.96 4.02 -1.11
C LEU A 23 -1.95 5.54 -0.99
N ALA A 24 -1.76 6.23 -2.12
CA ALA A 24 -1.74 7.69 -2.18
C ALA A 24 -3.01 8.30 -1.57
N GLY A 25 -2.84 9.16 -0.58
CA GLY A 25 -3.91 9.78 0.19
C GLY A 25 -4.48 8.93 1.33
N TRP A 26 -3.99 7.68 1.53
CA TRP A 26 -4.59 6.72 2.47
C TRP A 26 -3.63 6.03 3.43
N SER A 27 -2.43 5.62 2.97
CA SER A 27 -1.46 4.92 3.82
C SER A 27 -0.58 5.88 4.62
N ASP A 28 -1.22 6.90 5.23
CA ASP A 28 -0.60 7.79 6.21
C ASP A 28 -0.32 7.05 7.53
N LEU A 29 0.43 7.70 8.42
CA LEU A 29 0.83 7.08 9.68
C LEU A 29 -0.36 6.58 10.52
N PRO A 30 -1.47 7.33 10.71
CA PRO A 30 -2.63 6.84 11.45
C PRO A 30 -3.21 5.54 10.89
N PHE A 31 -3.35 5.45 9.57
CA PHE A 31 -3.90 4.25 8.93
C PHE A 31 -2.93 3.07 9.02
N ARG A 32 -1.61 3.30 8.84
CA ARG A 32 -0.62 2.25 9.01
C ARG A 32 -0.64 1.67 10.43
N LEU A 33 -0.69 2.52 11.45
CA LEU A 33 -0.79 2.07 12.85
C LEU A 33 -2.05 1.26 13.10
N LEU A 34 -3.19 1.68 12.54
CA LEU A 34 -4.42 0.90 12.64
C LEU A 34 -4.25 -0.48 11.99
N CYS A 35 -3.69 -0.57 10.78
CA CYS A 35 -3.42 -1.85 10.11
C CYS A 35 -2.43 -2.73 10.90
N ARG A 36 -1.42 -2.12 11.55
CA ARG A 36 -0.49 -2.83 12.43
C ARG A 36 -1.19 -3.52 13.59
N ARG A 37 -2.15 -2.86 14.23
CA ARG A 37 -2.92 -3.44 15.34
C ARG A 37 -3.72 -4.67 14.92
N PHE A 38 -4.05 -4.76 13.64
CA PHE A 38 -4.69 -5.93 13.06
C PHE A 38 -3.72 -6.94 12.44
N GLY A 39 -2.40 -6.75 12.58
CA GLY A 39 -1.41 -7.75 12.18
C GLY A 39 -0.76 -7.52 10.81
N ALA A 40 -0.85 -6.31 10.23
CA ALA A 40 -0.03 -5.99 9.07
C ALA A 40 1.46 -6.11 9.43
N ALA A 41 2.17 -7.04 8.80
CA ALA A 41 3.56 -7.33 9.13
C ALA A 41 4.53 -6.25 8.62
N VAL A 42 4.22 -5.63 7.49
CA VAL A 42 4.96 -4.51 6.90
C VAL A 42 3.96 -3.51 6.33
N CYS A 43 4.22 -2.24 6.52
CA CYS A 43 3.43 -1.17 5.91
C CYS A 43 4.27 -0.34 4.96
N CYS A 44 3.69 0.00 3.79
CA CYS A 44 4.30 0.96 2.88
C CYS A 44 3.76 2.37 3.15
N THR A 45 4.62 3.38 3.00
CA THR A 45 4.19 4.78 3.01
C THR A 45 3.30 5.10 1.80
N GLU A 46 2.71 6.28 1.76
CA GLU A 46 2.23 6.85 0.51
C GLU A 46 3.41 7.00 -0.47
N MET A 47 3.13 7.07 -1.78
CA MET A 47 4.19 7.26 -2.77
C MET A 47 4.75 8.68 -2.73
N ILE A 48 6.06 8.82 -2.65
CA ILE A 48 6.79 10.07 -2.49
C ILE A 48 7.50 10.42 -3.80
N SER A 49 7.28 11.62 -4.31
CA SER A 49 8.03 12.13 -5.46
C SER A 49 9.49 12.36 -5.07
N ALA A 50 10.42 11.70 -5.77
CA ALA A 50 11.86 11.92 -5.56
C ALA A 50 12.23 13.40 -5.77
N LYS A 51 11.78 14.03 -6.84
CA LYS A 51 11.95 15.48 -7.06
C LYS A 51 11.28 16.32 -5.97
N GLY A 52 10.04 15.96 -5.58
CA GLY A 52 9.33 16.65 -4.51
C GLY A 52 10.09 16.63 -3.19
N LEU A 53 10.75 15.51 -2.87
CA LEU A 53 11.59 15.39 -1.69
C LEU A 53 12.85 16.26 -1.78
N ILE A 54 13.57 16.19 -2.90
CA ILE A 54 14.81 16.95 -3.11
C ILE A 54 14.56 18.46 -3.08
N TYR A 55 13.48 18.91 -3.71
CA TYR A 55 13.08 20.31 -3.72
C TYR A 55 12.27 20.76 -2.50
N LYS A 56 12.12 19.88 -1.49
CA LYS A 56 11.37 20.15 -0.23
C LYS A 56 9.97 20.69 -0.49
N SER A 57 9.26 20.08 -1.44
CA SER A 57 7.89 20.47 -1.76
C SER A 57 6.98 20.36 -0.53
N PRO A 58 6.08 21.35 -0.29
CA PRO A 58 5.16 21.32 0.84
C PRO A 58 4.37 20.00 0.92
N GLY A 59 4.18 19.48 2.13
CA GLY A 59 3.44 18.24 2.38
C GLY A 59 4.25 16.96 2.11
N THR A 60 5.50 17.04 1.64
CA THR A 60 6.29 15.84 1.36
C THR A 60 6.77 15.16 2.64
N ALA A 61 7.07 15.91 3.69
CA ALA A 61 7.57 15.35 4.95
C ALA A 61 6.51 14.50 5.68
N GLU A 62 5.26 14.87 5.57
CA GLU A 62 4.13 14.17 6.16
C GLU A 62 3.93 12.77 5.54
N LEU A 63 4.32 12.58 4.26
CA LEU A 63 4.16 11.30 3.55
C LEU A 63 5.05 10.19 4.11
N PHE A 64 6.17 10.54 4.76
CA PHE A 64 7.07 9.58 5.41
C PHE A 64 7.16 9.76 6.93
N ALA A 65 6.18 10.45 7.54
CA ALA A 65 6.06 10.49 8.99
C ALA A 65 5.96 9.07 9.54
N THR A 66 6.67 8.79 10.63
CA THR A 66 6.73 7.46 11.26
C THR A 66 6.97 7.60 12.76
N CYS A 67 6.73 6.53 13.51
CA CYS A 67 7.01 6.39 14.93
C CYS A 67 7.47 4.97 15.26
N PRO A 68 7.94 4.67 16.48
CA PRO A 68 8.41 3.32 16.83
C PRO A 68 7.36 2.22 16.62
N GLU A 69 6.08 2.50 16.85
CA GLU A 69 4.97 1.57 16.72
C GLU A 69 4.61 1.25 15.25
N ASP A 70 5.10 2.07 14.29
CA ASP A 70 4.89 1.81 12.86
C ASP A 70 5.68 0.57 12.37
N GLY A 71 6.67 0.11 13.17
CA GLY A 71 7.47 -1.09 12.88
C GLY A 71 8.28 -0.96 11.60
N PRO A 72 8.61 -2.06 10.90
CA PRO A 72 9.33 -1.97 9.64
C PRO A 72 8.46 -1.30 8.57
N VAL A 73 8.79 -0.06 8.23
CA VAL A 73 8.12 0.71 7.19
C VAL A 73 8.96 0.73 5.91
N VAL A 74 8.28 0.51 4.79
CA VAL A 74 8.88 0.61 3.46
C VAL A 74 8.48 1.95 2.84
N VAL A 75 9.47 2.77 2.50
CA VAL A 75 9.23 4.08 1.88
C VAL A 75 9.10 3.90 0.36
N GLN A 76 7.92 4.19 -0.20
CA GLN A 76 7.76 4.10 -1.64
C GLN A 76 8.12 5.42 -2.33
N LEU A 77 9.10 5.35 -3.24
CA LEU A 77 9.52 6.45 -4.11
C LEU A 77 8.98 6.31 -5.53
N PHE A 78 8.70 7.43 -6.19
CA PHE A 78 8.46 7.48 -7.62
C PHE A 78 9.22 8.63 -8.28
N GLY A 79 9.66 8.38 -9.49
CA GLY A 79 10.41 9.30 -10.34
C GLY A 79 10.91 8.55 -11.57
N SER A 80 11.26 9.27 -12.63
CA SER A 80 11.83 8.73 -13.88
C SER A 80 13.28 9.13 -14.09
N GLU A 81 13.87 9.84 -13.15
CA GLU A 81 15.25 10.36 -13.29
C GLU A 81 16.15 9.72 -12.22
N ALA A 82 17.08 8.90 -12.67
CA ALA A 82 17.98 8.13 -11.82
C ALA A 82 18.73 8.99 -10.77
N PRO A 83 19.28 10.19 -11.11
CA PRO A 83 19.96 11.02 -10.10
C PRO A 83 19.05 11.46 -8.95
N PHE A 84 17.80 11.84 -9.24
CA PHE A 84 16.85 12.24 -8.20
C PHE A 84 16.40 11.07 -7.35
N MET A 85 16.20 9.90 -7.96
CA MET A 85 15.79 8.69 -7.24
C MET A 85 16.89 8.23 -6.27
N GLY A 86 18.14 8.20 -6.70
CA GLY A 86 19.29 7.90 -5.83
C GLY A 86 19.48 8.92 -4.71
N ALA A 87 19.41 10.23 -5.03
CA ALA A 87 19.54 11.28 -4.03
C ALA A 87 18.41 11.23 -2.97
N ALA A 88 17.17 10.96 -3.40
CA ALA A 88 16.03 10.82 -2.51
C ALA A 88 16.19 9.63 -1.54
N ALA A 89 16.61 8.47 -2.05
CA ALA A 89 16.90 7.30 -1.21
C ALA A 89 18.03 7.60 -0.20
N GLY A 90 19.10 8.25 -0.64
CA GLY A 90 20.20 8.68 0.23
C GLY A 90 19.73 9.59 1.37
N GLN A 91 18.95 10.64 1.06
CA GLN A 91 18.41 11.54 2.08
C GLN A 91 17.51 10.82 3.10
N LEU A 92 16.71 9.87 2.65
CA LEU A 92 15.82 9.11 3.55
C LEU A 92 16.58 8.09 4.38
N ARG A 93 17.59 7.43 3.79
CA ARG A 93 18.52 6.57 4.52
C ARG A 93 19.23 7.33 5.65
N ASP A 94 19.72 8.54 5.37
CA ASP A 94 20.37 9.39 6.37
C ASP A 94 19.40 9.86 7.48
N LYS A 95 18.09 9.76 7.23
CA LYS A 95 17.01 9.95 8.25
C LYS A 95 16.68 8.66 8.99
N GLY A 96 17.33 7.53 8.71
CA GLY A 96 17.14 6.26 9.40
C GLY A 96 16.18 5.28 8.72
N PHE A 97 15.70 5.57 7.50
CA PHE A 97 14.90 4.61 6.75
C PHE A 97 15.79 3.54 6.11
N ALA A 98 15.43 2.27 6.31
CA ALA A 98 16.25 1.13 5.87
C ALA A 98 15.69 0.44 4.61
N TRP A 99 14.38 0.64 4.30
CA TRP A 99 13.67 -0.13 3.28
C TRP A 99 12.94 0.79 2.31
N PHE A 100 13.12 0.52 1.03
CA PHE A 100 12.57 1.34 -0.06
C PHE A 100 11.81 0.48 -1.05
N ASP A 101 10.83 1.08 -1.72
CA ASP A 101 10.14 0.47 -2.85
C ASP A 101 10.09 1.47 -4.00
N CYS A 102 10.34 0.99 -5.21
CA CYS A 102 10.21 1.79 -6.41
C CYS A 102 8.84 1.58 -7.04
N ASN A 103 8.08 2.65 -7.20
CA ASN A 103 6.80 2.59 -7.89
C ASN A 103 7.00 2.50 -9.42
N MET A 104 6.79 1.31 -9.97
CA MET A 104 6.76 1.06 -11.42
C MET A 104 5.37 0.58 -11.89
N GLY A 105 4.32 0.86 -11.10
CA GLY A 105 2.97 0.35 -11.38
C GLY A 105 1.85 1.39 -11.40
N CYS A 106 2.08 2.62 -10.94
CA CYS A 106 1.06 3.65 -10.92
C CYS A 106 0.72 4.13 -12.34
N SER A 107 -0.54 3.97 -12.75
CA SER A 107 -1.03 4.38 -14.09
C SER A 107 -1.82 5.70 -14.06
N VAL A 108 -1.86 6.38 -12.90
CA VAL A 108 -2.54 7.69 -12.78
C VAL A 108 -1.90 8.70 -13.73
N PRO A 109 -2.69 9.44 -14.53
CA PRO A 109 -2.16 10.36 -15.57
C PRO A 109 -1.12 11.37 -15.05
N LYS A 110 -1.31 11.91 -13.84
CA LYS A 110 -0.36 12.84 -13.22
C LYS A 110 1.04 12.23 -13.01
N VAL A 111 1.13 10.93 -12.70
CA VAL A 111 2.41 10.20 -12.52
C VAL A 111 2.94 9.74 -13.88
N ALA A 112 2.08 9.14 -14.70
CA ALA A 112 2.52 8.58 -15.98
C ALA A 112 3.04 9.65 -16.97
N ARG A 113 2.50 10.88 -16.96
CA ARG A 113 2.98 11.99 -17.79
C ARG A 113 4.42 12.40 -17.50
N THR A 114 4.94 12.11 -16.30
CA THR A 114 6.33 12.39 -15.94
C THR A 114 7.29 11.24 -16.30
N GLY A 115 6.83 10.24 -17.04
CA GLY A 115 7.61 9.03 -17.33
C GLY A 115 7.75 8.06 -16.16
N SER A 116 7.10 8.37 -15.02
CA SER A 116 7.21 7.59 -13.77
C SER A 116 6.11 6.54 -13.63
N GLY A 117 6.22 5.68 -12.64
CA GLY A 117 5.24 4.64 -12.37
C GLY A 117 5.17 3.63 -13.53
N ALA A 118 3.96 3.28 -13.95
CA ALA A 118 3.77 2.31 -15.04
C ALA A 118 4.32 2.79 -16.39
N ALA A 119 4.55 4.09 -16.59
CA ALA A 119 5.16 4.61 -17.82
C ALA A 119 6.60 4.14 -18.00
N MET A 120 7.31 3.76 -16.94
CA MET A 120 8.66 3.16 -17.00
C MET A 120 8.68 1.84 -17.78
N CYS A 121 7.53 1.15 -17.89
CA CYS A 121 7.41 -0.04 -18.75
C CYS A 121 7.65 0.24 -20.24
N LYS A 122 7.66 1.51 -20.66
CA LYS A 122 7.90 1.89 -22.07
C LYS A 122 9.38 2.12 -22.37
N ASP A 123 10.20 2.24 -21.34
CA ASP A 123 11.64 2.53 -21.43
C ASP A 123 12.37 1.70 -20.36
N ILE A 124 12.71 0.48 -20.75
CA ILE A 124 13.33 -0.50 -19.85
C ILE A 124 14.73 -0.04 -19.44
N ASP A 125 15.49 0.55 -20.33
CA ASP A 125 16.83 1.02 -20.04
C ASP A 125 16.81 2.10 -18.97
N ASN A 126 15.91 3.07 -19.09
CA ASN A 126 15.71 4.08 -18.04
C ASN A 126 15.18 3.48 -16.74
N ALA A 127 14.27 2.51 -16.80
CA ALA A 127 13.76 1.81 -15.61
C ALA A 127 14.91 1.13 -14.84
N LEU A 128 15.82 0.48 -15.55
CA LEU A 128 16.99 -0.17 -14.95
C LEU A 128 18.01 0.85 -14.42
N ALA A 129 18.24 1.97 -15.12
CA ALA A 129 19.09 3.04 -14.62
C ALA A 129 18.56 3.65 -13.31
N VAL A 130 17.24 3.83 -13.20
CA VAL A 130 16.58 4.26 -11.97
C VAL A 130 16.73 3.22 -10.86
N ALA A 131 16.55 1.94 -11.17
CA ALA A 131 16.71 0.85 -10.21
C ALA A 131 18.14 0.77 -9.68
N GLU A 132 19.13 0.85 -10.56
CA GLU A 132 20.55 0.86 -10.17
C GLU A 132 20.89 2.02 -9.25
N ALA A 133 20.42 3.23 -9.56
CA ALA A 133 20.65 4.40 -8.72
C ALA A 133 20.03 4.25 -7.32
N LEU A 134 18.81 3.70 -7.24
CA LEU A 134 18.15 3.40 -5.96
C LEU A 134 18.91 2.35 -5.15
N ILE A 135 19.24 1.22 -5.77
CA ILE A 135 19.96 0.12 -5.09
C ILE A 135 21.34 0.58 -4.63
N ARG A 136 22.06 1.34 -5.43
CA ARG A 136 23.36 1.91 -5.04
C ARG A 136 23.25 2.83 -3.84
N ALA A 137 22.20 3.65 -3.76
CA ALA A 137 21.99 4.59 -2.64
C ALA A 137 21.48 3.90 -1.38
N ALA A 138 20.57 2.95 -1.50
CA ALA A 138 19.93 2.27 -0.38
C ALA A 138 20.70 1.04 0.13
N GLY A 139 21.45 0.38 -0.75
CA GLY A 139 22.10 -0.91 -0.52
C GLY A 139 21.37 -2.08 -1.19
N ARG A 140 22.15 -3.12 -1.58
CA ARG A 140 21.61 -4.36 -2.15
C ARG A 140 20.66 -5.03 -1.16
N GLY A 141 19.57 -5.59 -1.66
CA GLY A 141 18.53 -6.25 -0.83
C GLY A 141 17.61 -5.28 -0.08
N ARG A 142 17.83 -3.96 -0.16
CA ARG A 142 17.06 -2.94 0.56
C ARG A 142 15.97 -2.26 -0.27
N VAL A 143 15.87 -2.59 -1.55
CA VAL A 143 14.92 -1.98 -2.49
C VAL A 143 14.02 -3.04 -3.12
N GLY A 144 12.71 -2.88 -2.99
CA GLY A 144 11.71 -3.61 -3.75
C GLY A 144 11.22 -2.83 -4.96
N PHE A 145 10.54 -3.52 -5.85
CA PHE A 145 9.96 -2.93 -7.05
C PHE A 145 8.51 -3.37 -7.20
N LYS A 146 7.60 -2.39 -7.20
CA LYS A 146 6.17 -2.67 -7.39
C LYS A 146 5.78 -2.47 -8.85
N LEU A 147 5.53 -3.60 -9.52
CA LEU A 147 5.34 -3.71 -10.96
C LEU A 147 3.87 -3.89 -11.36
N ARG A 148 3.59 -3.64 -12.63
CA ARG A 148 2.47 -4.18 -13.41
C ARG A 148 3.00 -5.11 -14.50
N LEU A 149 2.09 -5.78 -15.25
CA LEU A 149 2.49 -6.65 -16.37
C LEU A 149 3.24 -5.89 -17.47
N GLY A 150 2.88 -4.65 -17.67
CA GLY A 150 3.43 -3.77 -18.70
C GLY A 150 2.49 -2.60 -18.94
N TRP A 151 2.74 -1.84 -20.01
CA TRP A 151 1.87 -0.74 -20.40
C TRP A 151 0.63 -1.23 -21.15
N ASP A 152 0.85 -2.06 -22.16
CA ASP A 152 -0.17 -2.59 -23.07
C ASP A 152 -0.56 -4.03 -22.76
N GLU A 153 -1.66 -4.48 -23.38
CA GLU A 153 -2.05 -5.89 -23.37
C GLU A 153 -1.02 -6.76 -24.12
N PRO A 154 -0.88 -8.04 -23.73
CA PRO A 154 0.01 -9.00 -24.41
C PRO A 154 -0.17 -8.98 -25.92
N GLY A 155 0.94 -8.99 -26.67
CA GLY A 155 0.95 -8.97 -28.13
C GLY A 155 0.62 -7.63 -28.79
N ARG A 156 0.35 -6.56 -28.01
CA ARG A 156 -0.03 -5.25 -28.58
C ARG A 156 1.15 -4.32 -28.85
N SER A 157 2.23 -4.44 -28.10
CA SER A 157 3.43 -3.60 -28.26
C SER A 157 4.63 -4.20 -27.53
N PRO A 158 5.85 -3.71 -27.79
CA PRO A 158 7.03 -4.06 -26.97
C PRO A 158 6.91 -3.69 -25.49
N ALA A 159 6.01 -2.77 -25.15
CA ALA A 159 5.74 -2.39 -23.77
C ALA A 159 4.73 -3.31 -23.05
N ALA A 160 4.25 -4.36 -23.71
CA ALA A 160 3.48 -5.43 -23.10
C ALA A 160 4.42 -6.38 -22.34
N GLU A 161 3.94 -6.99 -21.27
CA GLU A 161 4.63 -8.01 -20.48
C GLU A 161 6.09 -7.70 -20.11
N THR A 162 6.43 -6.40 -19.99
CA THR A 162 7.80 -5.93 -19.68
C THR A 162 8.32 -6.43 -18.34
N TRP A 163 7.43 -6.89 -17.44
CA TRP A 163 7.80 -7.53 -16.20
C TRP A 163 8.70 -8.75 -16.41
N ARG A 164 8.56 -9.48 -17.53
CA ARG A 164 9.39 -10.66 -17.85
C ARG A 164 10.86 -10.32 -18.08
N VAL A 165 11.12 -9.11 -18.57
CA VAL A 165 12.48 -8.60 -18.78
C VAL A 165 12.97 -7.87 -17.54
N LEU A 166 12.11 -7.07 -16.91
CA LEU A 166 12.48 -6.29 -15.74
C LEU A 166 12.79 -7.18 -14.52
N ALA A 167 12.01 -8.22 -14.26
CA ALA A 167 12.15 -9.00 -13.03
C ALA A 167 13.55 -9.65 -12.88
N PRO A 168 14.08 -10.42 -13.85
CA PRO A 168 15.41 -10.98 -13.72
C PRO A 168 16.52 -9.91 -13.76
N ALA A 169 16.33 -8.82 -14.49
CA ALA A 169 17.29 -7.73 -14.51
C ALA A 169 17.37 -7.00 -13.14
N LEU A 170 16.23 -6.77 -12.49
CA LEU A 170 16.16 -6.18 -11.14
C LEU A 170 16.80 -7.11 -10.10
N GLU A 171 16.58 -8.42 -10.20
CA GLU A 171 17.26 -9.41 -9.35
C GLU A 171 18.79 -9.34 -9.52
N ALA A 172 19.28 -9.32 -10.75
CA ALA A 172 20.72 -9.20 -11.04
C ALA A 172 21.32 -7.91 -10.49
N LEU A 173 20.59 -6.80 -10.55
CA LEU A 173 20.99 -5.52 -9.94
C LEU A 173 21.02 -5.58 -8.41
N GLY A 174 20.35 -6.54 -7.78
CA GLY A 174 20.32 -6.73 -6.33
C GLY A 174 19.08 -6.16 -5.64
N ALA A 175 17.94 -6.21 -6.29
CA ALA A 175 16.64 -5.99 -5.65
C ALA A 175 16.46 -6.91 -4.44
N GLY A 176 15.65 -6.49 -3.47
CA GLY A 176 15.33 -7.27 -2.27
C GLY A 176 14.05 -8.10 -2.43
N TRP A 177 13.08 -7.63 -3.20
CA TRP A 177 11.81 -8.31 -3.48
C TRP A 177 11.11 -7.69 -4.69
N LEU A 178 10.12 -8.40 -5.22
CA LEU A 178 9.24 -7.91 -6.26
C LEU A 178 7.78 -7.97 -5.80
N THR A 179 7.02 -6.92 -6.09
CA THR A 179 5.56 -6.93 -5.92
C THR A 179 4.90 -6.80 -7.27
N LEU A 180 4.05 -7.75 -7.67
CA LEU A 180 3.34 -7.70 -8.94
C LEU A 180 1.85 -7.46 -8.74
N HIS A 181 1.33 -6.43 -9.43
CA HIS A 181 -0.10 -6.28 -9.67
C HIS A 181 -0.38 -6.73 -11.11
N PRO A 182 -0.96 -7.95 -11.30
CA PRO A 182 -1.02 -8.58 -12.62
C PRO A 182 -2.17 -8.03 -13.49
N ARG A 183 -2.12 -6.74 -13.72
CA ARG A 183 -2.87 -5.96 -14.72
C ARG A 183 -1.92 -5.12 -15.52
N THR A 184 -2.31 -4.71 -16.73
CA THR A 184 -1.56 -3.73 -17.50
C THR A 184 -1.85 -2.30 -17.02
N ALA A 185 -1.01 -1.34 -17.42
CA ALA A 185 -1.25 0.07 -17.12
C ALA A 185 -2.56 0.58 -17.74
N LYS A 186 -2.84 0.17 -18.99
CA LYS A 186 -4.08 0.54 -19.71
C LYS A 186 -5.34 -0.04 -19.09
N GLN A 187 -5.29 -1.25 -18.55
CA GLN A 187 -6.43 -1.81 -17.81
C GLN A 187 -6.79 -0.98 -16.57
N GLY A 188 -5.81 -0.32 -15.95
CA GLY A 188 -6.06 0.37 -14.69
C GLY A 188 -6.58 -0.59 -13.61
N PHE A 189 -7.89 -0.56 -13.36
CA PHE A 189 -8.59 -1.46 -12.43
C PHE A 189 -9.77 -2.21 -13.09
N THR A 190 -9.90 -2.15 -14.42
CA THR A 190 -10.95 -2.87 -15.14
C THR A 190 -10.62 -4.35 -15.28
N GLY A 191 -11.63 -5.18 -15.49
CA GLY A 191 -11.47 -6.63 -15.56
C GLY A 191 -10.96 -7.23 -14.26
N THR A 192 -10.26 -8.36 -14.33
CA THR A 192 -9.70 -9.10 -13.18
C THR A 192 -8.17 -9.06 -13.20
N ALA A 193 -7.56 -9.13 -12.02
CA ALA A 193 -6.12 -9.38 -11.88
C ALA A 193 -5.82 -10.82 -12.29
N ARG A 194 -4.87 -11.01 -13.16
CA ARG A 194 -4.51 -12.30 -13.77
C ARG A 194 -3.46 -13.02 -12.91
N TRP A 195 -3.90 -13.69 -11.86
CA TRP A 195 -3.02 -14.29 -10.86
C TRP A 195 -2.08 -15.37 -11.42
N GLU A 196 -2.37 -15.96 -12.57
CA GLU A 196 -1.46 -16.87 -13.27
C GLU A 196 -0.06 -16.27 -13.49
N TYR A 197 0.03 -14.98 -13.76
CA TYR A 197 1.32 -14.28 -13.91
C TYR A 197 2.12 -14.16 -12.60
N LEU A 198 1.48 -14.32 -11.45
CA LEU A 198 2.18 -14.36 -10.16
C LEU A 198 2.99 -15.66 -10.02
N SER A 199 2.39 -16.79 -10.39
CA SER A 199 3.08 -18.09 -10.42
C SER A 199 4.25 -18.08 -11.39
N GLU A 200 4.05 -17.49 -12.58
CA GLU A 200 5.11 -17.35 -13.57
C GLU A 200 6.26 -16.47 -13.07
N LEU A 201 5.94 -15.34 -12.39
CA LEU A 201 6.97 -14.49 -11.79
C LEU A 201 7.73 -15.25 -10.70
N LYS A 202 7.02 -16.00 -9.84
CA LYS A 202 7.64 -16.77 -8.77
C LYS A 202 8.59 -17.86 -9.32
N ALA A 203 8.26 -18.44 -10.47
CA ALA A 203 9.14 -19.39 -11.14
C ALA A 203 10.32 -18.71 -11.88
N LEU A 204 10.20 -17.43 -12.23
CA LEU A 204 11.20 -16.69 -13.01
C LEU A 204 12.35 -16.14 -12.17
N VAL A 205 12.12 -15.84 -10.88
CA VAL A 205 13.09 -15.20 -9.97
C VAL A 205 13.23 -15.97 -8.65
N SER A 206 14.39 -15.83 -8.02
CA SER A 206 14.65 -16.38 -6.67
C SER A 206 14.26 -15.40 -5.55
N LEU A 207 13.97 -14.16 -5.89
CA LEU A 207 13.56 -13.13 -4.94
C LEU A 207 12.20 -13.45 -4.30
N PRO A 208 11.94 -12.95 -3.09
CA PRO A 208 10.60 -12.91 -2.55
C PRO A 208 9.63 -12.19 -3.49
N VAL A 209 8.49 -12.83 -3.77
CA VAL A 209 7.41 -12.28 -4.60
C VAL A 209 6.20 -12.00 -3.76
N ILE A 210 5.68 -10.78 -3.87
CA ILE A 210 4.49 -10.31 -3.16
C ILE A 210 3.34 -10.16 -4.16
N ALA A 211 2.21 -10.83 -3.91
CA ALA A 211 1.01 -10.65 -4.71
C ALA A 211 0.26 -9.37 -4.36
N SER A 212 -0.22 -8.66 -5.37
CA SER A 212 -1.12 -7.51 -5.23
C SER A 212 -2.17 -7.54 -6.34
N GLY A 213 -3.37 -7.02 -6.09
CA GLY A 213 -4.45 -6.97 -7.08
C GLY A 213 -5.58 -7.94 -6.79
N ASP A 214 -6.80 -7.38 -6.69
CA ASP A 214 -8.06 -8.05 -6.38
C ASP A 214 -8.07 -8.88 -5.08
N LEU A 215 -7.27 -8.48 -4.13
CA LEU A 215 -7.28 -8.98 -2.76
C LEU A 215 -8.24 -8.09 -1.95
N PHE A 216 -9.52 -8.40 -2.01
CA PHE A 216 -10.57 -7.60 -1.37
C PHE A 216 -10.98 -8.15 -0.01
N THR A 217 -10.80 -9.45 0.21
CA THR A 217 -11.09 -10.17 1.45
C THR A 217 -9.86 -10.97 1.91
N ALA A 218 -9.90 -11.49 3.11
CA ALA A 218 -8.84 -12.35 3.64
C ALA A 218 -8.79 -13.70 2.88
N GLU A 219 -9.96 -14.21 2.49
CA GLU A 219 -10.10 -15.42 1.68
C GLU A 219 -9.44 -15.27 0.31
N ASP A 220 -9.57 -14.07 -0.34
CA ASP A 220 -8.85 -13.79 -1.58
C ASP A 220 -7.33 -13.89 -1.38
N GLY A 221 -6.82 -13.39 -0.25
CA GLY A 221 -5.40 -13.45 0.09
C GLY A 221 -4.91 -14.88 0.28
N VAL A 222 -5.62 -15.66 1.08
CA VAL A 222 -5.26 -17.08 1.35
C VAL A 222 -5.36 -17.92 0.08
N ARG A 223 -6.41 -17.72 -0.72
CA ARG A 223 -6.58 -18.38 -2.01
C ARG A 223 -5.46 -18.00 -2.98
N CYS A 224 -5.10 -16.71 -3.07
CA CYS A 224 -4.01 -16.26 -3.92
C CYS A 224 -2.68 -16.92 -3.55
N LEU A 225 -2.35 -17.03 -2.27
CA LEU A 225 -1.17 -17.75 -1.80
C LEU A 225 -1.18 -19.22 -2.26
N ALA A 226 -2.30 -19.91 -2.06
CA ALA A 226 -2.45 -21.32 -2.40
C ALA A 226 -2.36 -21.58 -3.92
N GLU A 227 -2.98 -20.71 -4.73
CA GLU A 227 -3.01 -20.84 -6.18
C GLU A 227 -1.68 -20.46 -6.85
N THR A 228 -0.92 -19.52 -6.27
CA THR A 228 0.21 -18.90 -6.97
C THR A 228 1.58 -19.23 -6.39
N GLY A 229 1.64 -19.71 -5.15
CA GLY A 229 2.90 -20.03 -4.47
C GLY A 229 3.80 -18.82 -4.17
N VAL A 230 3.28 -17.59 -4.22
CA VAL A 230 4.02 -16.38 -3.82
C VAL A 230 4.30 -16.36 -2.33
N ASP A 231 5.30 -15.59 -1.91
CA ASP A 231 5.79 -15.63 -0.52
C ASP A 231 4.83 -14.92 0.46
N THR A 232 4.15 -13.86 0.01
CA THR A 232 3.14 -13.15 0.80
C THR A 232 2.21 -12.31 -0.07
N VAL A 233 1.23 -11.69 0.56
CA VAL A 233 0.23 -10.82 -0.09
C VAL A 233 0.32 -9.39 0.39
N MET A 234 -0.08 -8.45 -0.48
CA MET A 234 -0.14 -7.01 -0.20
C MET A 234 -1.56 -6.49 -0.39
N TYR A 235 -2.24 -6.25 0.72
CA TYR A 235 -3.58 -5.70 0.73
C TYR A 235 -3.58 -4.19 0.42
N ALA A 236 -4.49 -3.78 -0.44
CA ALA A 236 -4.72 -2.38 -0.82
C ALA A 236 -6.17 -1.98 -0.55
N ARG A 237 -7.03 -2.08 -1.55
CA ARG A 237 -8.45 -1.72 -1.45
C ARG A 237 -9.22 -2.57 -0.43
N GLY A 238 -8.79 -3.81 -0.18
CA GLY A 238 -9.32 -4.65 0.89
C GLY A 238 -9.12 -4.01 2.26
N ALA A 239 -7.90 -3.56 2.56
CA ALA A 239 -7.60 -2.87 3.82
C ALA A 239 -8.34 -1.51 3.96
N LEU A 240 -8.63 -0.82 2.84
CA LEU A 240 -9.45 0.39 2.85
C LEU A 240 -10.95 0.10 3.08
N ARG A 241 -11.40 -1.13 2.91
CA ARG A 241 -12.77 -1.55 3.25
C ARG A 241 -12.85 -1.96 4.71
N ASP A 242 -11.88 -2.73 5.16
CA ASP A 242 -11.75 -3.14 6.56
C ASP A 242 -10.27 -3.37 6.90
N PRO A 243 -9.68 -2.55 7.80
CA PRO A 243 -8.30 -2.78 8.25
C PRO A 243 -8.12 -4.09 9.04
N ALA A 244 -9.19 -4.71 9.55
CA ALA A 244 -9.13 -6.02 10.20
C ALA A 244 -8.89 -7.19 9.22
N ILE A 245 -8.84 -6.92 7.91
CA ILE A 245 -8.48 -7.92 6.89
C ILE A 245 -7.16 -8.65 7.21
N PHE A 246 -6.20 -7.97 7.85
CA PHE A 246 -4.93 -8.58 8.26
C PHE A 246 -5.14 -9.64 9.35
N LYS A 247 -5.98 -9.34 10.36
CA LYS A 247 -6.32 -10.30 11.41
C LYS A 247 -7.10 -11.47 10.83
N ALA A 248 -8.10 -11.19 9.99
CA ALA A 248 -8.88 -12.21 9.31
C ALA A 248 -7.98 -13.15 8.47
N HIS A 249 -6.99 -12.60 7.76
CA HIS A 249 -6.01 -13.38 7.01
C HIS A 249 -5.20 -14.33 7.93
N LEU A 250 -4.72 -13.84 9.06
CA LEU A 250 -3.99 -14.64 10.03
C LEU A 250 -4.87 -15.72 10.68
N ASP A 251 -6.15 -15.41 10.95
CA ASP A 251 -7.09 -16.37 11.51
C ASP A 251 -7.36 -17.51 10.52
N LEU A 252 -7.60 -17.20 9.23
CA LEU A 252 -7.78 -18.22 8.18
C LEU A 252 -6.57 -19.13 8.02
N LEU A 253 -5.36 -18.59 7.98
CA LEU A 253 -4.13 -19.39 7.92
C LEU A 253 -3.94 -20.30 9.13
N ALA A 254 -4.45 -19.88 10.28
CA ALA A 254 -4.43 -20.68 11.51
C ALA A 254 -5.63 -21.64 11.65
N GLY A 255 -6.47 -21.75 10.61
CA GLY A 255 -7.66 -22.60 10.63
C GLY A 255 -8.76 -22.09 11.56
N ARG A 256 -8.78 -20.80 11.90
CA ARG A 256 -9.81 -20.16 12.71
C ARG A 256 -10.78 -19.40 11.82
N GLU A 257 -12.04 -19.32 12.23
CA GLU A 257 -13.03 -18.46 11.59
C GLU A 257 -12.71 -16.98 11.91
N PRO A 258 -12.64 -16.11 10.90
CA PRO A 258 -12.48 -14.67 11.12
C PRO A 258 -13.67 -14.08 11.87
N GLU A 259 -13.40 -13.10 12.71
CA GLU A 259 -14.43 -12.31 13.38
C GLU A 259 -15.31 -11.56 12.35
N VAL A 260 -16.62 -11.79 12.40
CA VAL A 260 -17.57 -10.96 11.67
C VAL A 260 -17.90 -9.75 12.54
N ALA A 261 -17.43 -8.57 12.11
CA ALA A 261 -17.65 -7.35 12.88
C ALA A 261 -19.15 -6.95 12.86
N ASP A 262 -19.74 -6.81 14.03
CA ASP A 262 -21.00 -6.12 14.20
C ASP A 262 -20.85 -4.60 14.05
N VAL A 263 -21.96 -3.88 14.11
CA VAL A 263 -21.96 -2.41 13.96
C VAL A 263 -21.14 -1.75 15.07
N ALA A 264 -21.23 -2.21 16.32
CA ALA A 264 -20.50 -1.64 17.45
C ALA A 264 -19.00 -1.79 17.27
N THR A 265 -18.51 -2.97 16.89
CA THR A 265 -17.12 -3.26 16.57
C THR A 265 -16.60 -2.37 15.44
N LEU A 266 -17.38 -2.19 14.37
CA LEU A 266 -17.01 -1.33 13.27
C LEU A 266 -16.89 0.14 13.70
N LEU A 267 -17.87 0.65 14.48
CA LEU A 267 -17.83 2.02 14.98
C LEU A 267 -16.66 2.23 15.95
N ALA A 268 -16.31 1.23 16.76
CA ALA A 268 -15.11 1.28 17.62
C ALA A 268 -13.83 1.38 16.78
N ARG A 269 -13.70 0.64 15.67
CA ARG A 269 -12.57 0.75 14.72
C ARG A 269 -12.50 2.14 14.09
N ILE A 270 -13.63 2.72 13.73
CA ILE A 270 -13.72 4.08 13.17
C ILE A 270 -13.25 5.12 14.21
N ARG A 271 -13.74 5.02 15.45
CA ARG A 271 -13.33 5.91 16.55
C ARG A 271 -11.84 5.79 16.85
N GLU A 272 -11.30 4.58 16.82
CA GLU A 272 -9.86 4.37 17.02
C GLU A 272 -9.02 4.98 15.88
N HIS A 273 -9.44 4.85 14.62
CA HIS A 273 -8.77 5.53 13.52
C HIS A 273 -8.85 7.06 13.66
N ALA A 274 -10.02 7.58 14.04
CA ALA A 274 -10.21 9.01 14.29
C ALA A 274 -9.32 9.53 15.42
N ARG A 275 -9.16 8.75 16.51
CA ARG A 275 -8.25 9.06 17.61
C ARG A 275 -6.80 9.17 17.12
N LEU A 276 -6.31 8.14 16.41
CA LEU A 276 -4.96 8.15 15.84
C LEU A 276 -4.74 9.33 14.88
N ALA A 277 -5.72 9.63 14.03
CA ALA A 277 -5.64 10.73 13.09
C ALA A 277 -5.53 12.08 13.81
N ARG A 278 -6.27 12.29 14.91
CA ARG A 278 -6.22 13.52 15.73
C ARG A 278 -4.92 13.66 16.50
N GLU A 279 -4.37 12.57 17.01
CA GLU A 279 -3.11 12.60 17.76
C GLU A 279 -1.89 12.86 16.88
N LEU A 280 -1.93 12.39 15.62
CA LEU A 280 -0.77 12.37 14.72
C LEU A 280 -0.84 13.41 13.60
N SER A 281 -1.91 14.21 13.55
CA SER A 281 -2.03 15.30 12.59
C SER A 281 -2.82 16.47 13.17
N THR A 282 -3.00 17.55 12.40
CA THR A 282 -3.84 18.66 12.86
C THR A 282 -5.32 18.28 12.83
N GLU A 283 -6.12 18.82 13.74
CA GLU A 283 -7.58 18.62 13.83
C GLU A 283 -8.28 18.73 12.46
N LYS A 284 -7.90 19.74 11.67
CA LYS A 284 -8.46 19.97 10.33
C LYS A 284 -8.10 18.86 9.35
N VAL A 285 -6.83 18.44 9.30
CA VAL A 285 -6.35 17.39 8.41
C VAL A 285 -6.96 16.05 8.81
N ALA A 286 -6.98 15.73 10.10
CA ALA A 286 -7.60 14.53 10.64
C ALA A 286 -9.07 14.41 10.22
N LEU A 287 -9.87 15.46 10.43
CA LEU A 287 -11.28 15.46 10.04
C LEU A 287 -11.48 15.27 8.54
N LEU A 288 -10.68 15.97 7.70
CA LEU A 288 -10.74 15.79 6.25
C LEU A 288 -10.42 14.35 5.82
N LYS A 289 -9.43 13.72 6.45
CA LYS A 289 -9.09 12.30 6.19
C LYS A 289 -10.24 11.39 6.59
N MET A 290 -10.81 11.55 7.79
CA MET A 290 -11.91 10.71 8.26
C MET A 290 -13.17 10.85 7.38
N ARG A 291 -13.49 12.05 6.88
CA ARG A 291 -14.60 12.27 5.92
C ARG A 291 -14.45 11.49 4.62
N THR A 292 -13.26 11.10 4.25
CA THR A 292 -12.99 10.37 3.00
C THR A 292 -12.81 8.87 3.21
N ILE A 293 -12.27 8.44 4.37
CA ILE A 293 -12.01 7.01 4.62
C ILE A 293 -13.21 6.29 5.24
N VAL A 294 -13.91 6.91 6.22
CA VAL A 294 -15.04 6.27 6.90
C VAL A 294 -16.14 5.81 5.93
N PRO A 295 -16.53 6.58 4.90
CA PRO A 295 -17.48 6.11 3.89
C PRO A 295 -17.08 4.80 3.19
N ARG A 296 -15.80 4.42 3.19
CA ARG A 296 -15.32 3.15 2.63
C ARG A 296 -15.54 2.00 3.59
N TYR A 297 -15.31 2.20 4.89
CA TYR A 297 -15.53 1.21 5.94
C TYR A 297 -16.99 0.77 6.03
N ILE A 298 -17.91 1.73 5.86
CA ILE A 298 -19.35 1.51 6.08
C ILE A 298 -20.15 1.27 4.79
N ARG A 299 -19.51 1.24 3.62
CA ARG A 299 -20.21 1.16 2.33
C ARG A 299 -21.09 -0.07 2.18
N HIS A 300 -20.68 -1.17 2.78
CA HIS A 300 -21.37 -2.47 2.71
C HIS A 300 -22.38 -2.69 3.84
N ILE A 301 -22.50 -1.74 4.79
CA ILE A 301 -23.42 -1.85 5.91
C ILE A 301 -24.81 -1.38 5.47
N GLU A 302 -25.80 -2.20 5.72
CA GLU A 302 -27.20 -1.86 5.46
C GLU A 302 -27.63 -0.62 6.25
N GLY A 303 -28.38 0.28 5.63
CA GLY A 303 -28.82 1.54 6.23
C GLY A 303 -27.75 2.62 6.37
N SER A 304 -26.49 2.38 5.96
CA SER A 304 -25.38 3.33 6.12
C SER A 304 -25.40 4.53 5.17
N LYS A 305 -26.39 4.64 4.26
CA LYS A 305 -26.44 5.74 3.26
C LYS A 305 -26.46 7.11 3.93
N GLN A 306 -27.31 7.28 4.96
CA GLN A 306 -27.40 8.55 5.69
C GLN A 306 -26.10 8.82 6.46
N LEU A 307 -25.58 7.85 7.21
CA LEU A 307 -24.31 8.00 7.93
C LEU A 307 -23.17 8.45 7.00
N ARG A 308 -23.07 7.86 5.80
CA ARG A 308 -22.05 8.30 4.81
C ARG A 308 -22.21 9.76 4.40
N ALA A 309 -23.46 10.21 4.18
CA ALA A 309 -23.74 11.59 3.83
C ALA A 309 -23.35 12.54 4.98
N ASP A 310 -23.72 12.19 6.22
CA ASP A 310 -23.45 12.97 7.41
C ASP A 310 -21.94 13.08 7.65
N ILE A 311 -21.19 11.97 7.58
CA ILE A 311 -19.73 11.96 7.72
C ILE A 311 -19.05 12.85 6.66
N ILE A 312 -19.47 12.77 5.39
CA ILE A 312 -18.92 13.60 4.32
C ILE A 312 -19.20 15.08 4.59
N ALA A 313 -20.36 15.41 5.17
CA ALA A 313 -20.79 16.78 5.44
C ALA A 313 -20.21 17.38 6.73
N CYS A 314 -19.63 16.57 7.64
CA CYS A 314 -19.10 17.03 8.92
C CYS A 314 -18.16 18.23 8.77
N ARG A 315 -18.34 19.24 9.62
CA ARG A 315 -17.48 20.43 9.70
C ARG A 315 -16.68 20.48 10.99
N SER A 316 -17.08 19.69 11.98
CA SER A 316 -16.45 19.58 13.29
C SER A 316 -16.39 18.12 13.76
N TRP A 317 -15.55 17.85 14.76
CA TRP A 317 -15.55 16.55 15.45
C TRP A 317 -16.84 16.29 16.23
N GLY A 318 -17.53 17.33 16.67
CA GLY A 318 -18.87 17.20 17.26
C GLY A 318 -19.89 16.66 16.25
N ASP A 319 -19.87 17.16 15.01
CA ASP A 319 -20.73 16.62 13.95
C ASP A 319 -20.38 15.17 13.65
N PHE A 320 -19.09 14.84 13.63
CA PHE A 320 -18.60 13.48 13.37
C PHE A 320 -19.12 12.50 14.42
N GLU A 321 -18.94 12.79 15.70
CA GLU A 321 -19.42 11.92 16.78
C GLU A 321 -20.94 11.83 16.82
N LYS A 322 -21.64 12.95 16.59
CA LYS A 322 -23.12 12.94 16.49
C LYS A 322 -23.60 12.01 15.40
N ALA A 323 -22.97 12.02 14.22
CA ALA A 323 -23.32 11.14 13.11
C ALA A 323 -23.15 9.65 13.51
N LEU A 324 -22.04 9.29 14.16
CA LEU A 324 -21.81 7.92 14.63
C LEU A 324 -22.85 7.49 15.68
N HIS A 325 -23.10 8.34 16.68
CA HIS A 325 -24.10 8.07 17.73
C HIS A 325 -25.53 7.90 17.18
N THR A 326 -25.93 8.76 16.24
CA THR A 326 -27.26 8.67 15.62
C THR A 326 -27.43 7.34 14.90
N PHE A 327 -26.39 6.88 14.19
CA PHE A 327 -26.44 5.61 13.50
C PHE A 327 -26.47 4.41 14.46
N GLU A 328 -25.65 4.45 15.52
CA GLU A 328 -25.59 3.43 16.57
C GLU A 328 -26.95 3.25 17.25
N ALA A 329 -27.58 4.35 17.68
CA ALA A 329 -28.89 4.34 18.32
C ALA A 329 -30.01 3.80 17.40
N GLY A 330 -29.96 4.16 16.11
CA GLY A 330 -30.93 3.66 15.11
C GLY A 330 -30.83 2.16 14.86
N LYS A 331 -29.67 1.55 15.05
CA LYS A 331 -29.47 0.09 14.91
C LYS A 331 -29.93 -0.67 16.16
N SER A 332 -29.65 -0.16 17.35
CA SER A 332 -30.08 -0.75 18.62
C SER A 332 -31.59 -0.76 18.79
N SER A 333 -32.32 0.08 18.06
CA SER A 333 -33.81 0.14 18.09
C SER A 333 -34.48 -0.79 17.08
N SER A 334 -33.71 -1.48 16.24
CA SER A 334 -34.19 -2.33 15.14
C SER A 334 -33.93 -3.82 15.39
N GLU A 335 -33.21 -4.15 16.47
CA GLU A 335 -33.03 -5.49 17.05
C GLU A 335 -34.05 -5.70 18.20
#